data_19a27e4fea1f0ff59f83f7ae8a7348c0
#
_entry.id   19a27e4fea1f0ff59f83f7ae8a7348c0
#
_cell.length_a   1.000
_cell.length_b   1.000
_cell.length_c   1.000
_cell.angle_alpha   90.00
_cell.angle_beta   90.00
_cell.angle_gamma   90.00
#
_symmetry.space_group_name_H-M   'P 1'
#
loop_
_entity.id
_entity.type
_entity.pdbx_description
1 polymer ?
#
loop_
_entity_poly.entity_id
_entity_poly.type
_entity_poly.pdbx_seq_one_letter_code
_entity_poly.pdbx_strand_id
1 'polypeptide(L)'
;YKGHGTDRALLGGILGFKTYDDRIRDAFKIADSKKINYEFVATDLGEDFHPNTVKISFVYEDHEEYVIGSSIGGGNMIIVDINGIQVEFDGTHPTLLFRYNEQKGIISEISSILYKNDYNIESINTIKDDLTEIVNLTIELDQNLSIDLVKKLTTNSKFLMAKYVEV
;
A
#
# COMPACT_ATOMS: atom_id res chain seq x y z
N TYR A 1 3.00 -16.37 -14.77
CA TYR A 1 2.46 -14.99 -14.84
C TYR A 1 2.40 -14.45 -16.27
N LYS A 2 3.37 -14.76 -17.14
CA LYS A 2 3.39 -14.28 -18.54
C LYS A 2 2.16 -14.72 -19.35
N GLY A 3 1.66 -15.93 -19.12
CA GLY A 3 0.50 -16.47 -19.86
C GLY A 3 -0.85 -15.79 -19.57
N HIS A 4 -0.95 -15.08 -18.45
CA HIS A 4 -2.18 -14.40 -18.02
C HIS A 4 -2.10 -12.86 -18.13
N GLY A 5 -0.98 -12.31 -18.63
CA GLY A 5 -0.80 -10.88 -18.78
C GLY A 5 -0.59 -10.12 -17.47
N THR A 6 -0.27 -10.81 -16.36
CA THR A 6 -0.01 -10.20 -15.06
C THR A 6 1.12 -9.17 -15.12
N ASP A 7 2.18 -9.47 -15.87
CA ASP A 7 3.32 -8.58 -16.11
C ASP A 7 2.88 -7.23 -16.73
N ARG A 8 1.99 -7.27 -17.74
CA ARG A 8 1.44 -6.05 -18.36
C ARG A 8 0.53 -5.30 -17.42
N ALA A 9 -0.29 -6.00 -16.65
CA ALA A 9 -1.20 -5.39 -15.68
C ALA A 9 -0.43 -4.66 -14.57
N LEU A 10 0.62 -5.30 -14.01
CA LEU A 10 1.49 -4.69 -13.00
C LEU A 10 2.18 -3.44 -13.54
N LEU A 11 2.79 -3.53 -14.72
CA LEU A 11 3.45 -2.39 -15.34
C LEU A 11 2.45 -1.30 -15.71
N GLY A 12 1.25 -1.66 -16.17
CA GLY A 12 0.16 -0.73 -16.41
C GLY A 12 -0.26 0.04 -15.17
N GLY A 13 -0.35 -0.64 -14.03
CA GLY A 13 -0.61 -0.01 -12.73
C GLY A 13 0.49 1.00 -12.33
N ILE A 14 1.77 0.63 -12.49
CA ILE A 14 2.92 1.54 -12.27
C ILE A 14 2.86 2.77 -13.19
N LEU A 15 2.36 2.59 -14.42
CA LEU A 15 2.14 3.69 -15.37
C LEU A 15 0.91 4.55 -15.05
N GLY A 16 0.14 4.21 -14.00
CA GLY A 16 -1.07 4.92 -13.58
C GLY A 16 -2.31 4.59 -14.42
N PHE A 17 -2.34 3.42 -15.08
CA PHE A 17 -3.51 3.02 -15.87
C PHE A 17 -4.55 2.38 -14.96
N LYS A 18 -5.82 2.70 -15.20
CA LYS A 18 -6.94 2.01 -14.57
C LYS A 18 -7.07 0.59 -15.14
N THR A 19 -7.68 -0.32 -14.36
CA THR A 19 -7.79 -1.76 -14.69
C THR A 19 -8.46 -2.07 -16.03
N TYR A 20 -9.29 -1.17 -16.52
CA TYR A 20 -10.02 -1.26 -17.81
C TYR A 20 -9.36 -0.47 -18.96
N ASP A 21 -8.15 0.06 -18.74
CA ASP A 21 -7.46 0.89 -19.75
C ASP A 21 -6.87 0.02 -20.86
N ASP A 22 -7.27 0.28 -22.08
CA ASP A 22 -6.80 -0.46 -23.26
C ASP A 22 -5.28 -0.37 -23.47
N ARG A 23 -4.62 0.67 -22.93
CA ARG A 23 -3.17 0.86 -23.02
C ARG A 23 -2.37 -0.18 -22.24
N ILE A 24 -3.00 -0.95 -21.34
CA ILE A 24 -2.35 -2.04 -20.60
C ILE A 24 -1.72 -3.04 -21.57
N ARG A 25 -2.34 -3.29 -22.73
CA ARG A 25 -1.77 -4.19 -23.77
C ARG A 25 -0.42 -3.72 -24.30
N ASP A 26 -0.16 -2.42 -24.28
CA ASP A 26 1.05 -1.77 -24.77
C ASP A 26 1.95 -1.26 -23.63
N ALA A 27 1.71 -1.68 -22.38
CA ALA A 27 2.40 -1.20 -21.18
C ALA A 27 3.93 -1.25 -21.31
N PHE A 28 4.49 -2.33 -21.87
CA PHE A 28 5.94 -2.44 -22.11
C PHE A 28 6.48 -1.36 -23.05
N LYS A 29 5.84 -1.16 -24.21
CA LYS A 29 6.25 -0.12 -25.16
C LYS A 29 6.18 1.28 -24.56
N ILE A 30 5.14 1.54 -23.74
CA ILE A 30 4.95 2.83 -23.09
C ILE A 30 6.02 3.04 -22.00
N ALA A 31 6.32 2.02 -21.20
CA ALA A 31 7.40 2.08 -20.20
C ALA A 31 8.76 2.34 -20.87
N ASP A 32 9.09 1.63 -21.95
CA ASP A 32 10.31 1.81 -22.71
C ASP A 32 10.42 3.24 -23.27
N SER A 33 9.31 3.79 -23.81
CA SER A 33 9.26 5.17 -24.33
C SER A 33 9.47 6.21 -23.22
N LYS A 34 9.07 5.91 -22.01
CA LYS A 34 9.27 6.74 -20.81
C LYS A 34 10.62 6.49 -20.12
N LYS A 35 11.45 5.58 -20.66
CA LYS A 35 12.75 5.18 -20.07
C LYS A 35 12.62 4.63 -18.64
N ILE A 36 11.54 3.95 -18.37
CA ILE A 36 11.35 3.23 -17.10
C ILE A 36 12.06 1.88 -17.25
N ASN A 37 13.06 1.64 -16.41
CA ASN A 37 13.71 0.34 -16.32
C ASN A 37 12.87 -0.58 -15.44
N TYR A 38 12.63 -1.80 -15.89
CA TYR A 38 11.88 -2.81 -15.16
C TYR A 38 12.43 -4.20 -15.39
N GLU A 39 12.29 -5.06 -14.41
CA GLU A 39 12.66 -6.47 -14.47
C GLU A 39 11.58 -7.30 -13.78
N PHE A 40 11.30 -8.49 -14.31
CA PHE A 40 10.40 -9.47 -13.70
C PHE A 40 11.19 -10.71 -13.30
N VAL A 41 11.30 -10.92 -11.99
CA VAL A 41 12.01 -12.05 -11.41
C VAL A 41 11.01 -13.05 -10.84
N ALA A 42 11.06 -14.30 -11.30
CA ALA A 42 10.31 -15.38 -10.67
C ALA A 42 11.08 -15.81 -9.40
N THR A 43 10.44 -15.68 -8.25
CA THR A 43 11.06 -16.01 -6.96
C THR A 43 10.06 -16.69 -6.05
N ASP A 44 10.57 -17.37 -5.05
CA ASP A 44 9.78 -17.86 -3.91
C ASP A 44 9.88 -16.81 -2.80
N LEU A 45 8.74 -16.33 -2.33
CA LEU A 45 8.64 -15.34 -1.26
C LEU A 45 8.47 -15.98 0.12
N GLY A 46 8.41 -17.32 0.18
CA GLY A 46 8.26 -18.09 1.42
C GLY A 46 6.83 -18.60 1.66
N GLU A 47 6.72 -19.54 2.62
CA GLU A 47 5.47 -20.24 2.92
C GLU A 47 4.40 -19.34 3.60
N ASP A 48 4.81 -18.20 4.15
CA ASP A 48 3.92 -17.26 4.83
C ASP A 48 3.06 -16.44 3.85
N PHE A 49 3.39 -16.47 2.56
CA PHE A 49 2.68 -15.70 1.54
C PHE A 49 1.78 -16.58 0.67
N HIS A 50 0.66 -16.01 0.21
CA HIS A 50 -0.21 -16.68 -0.75
C HIS A 50 0.57 -16.99 -2.05
N PRO A 51 0.34 -18.14 -2.73
CA PRO A 51 1.06 -18.51 -3.96
C PRO A 51 1.01 -17.47 -5.09
N ASN A 52 -0.03 -16.65 -5.13
CA ASN A 52 -0.20 -15.56 -6.10
C ASN A 52 0.23 -14.22 -5.51
N THR A 53 1.43 -14.16 -4.93
CA THR A 53 1.98 -12.95 -4.33
C THR A 53 3.01 -12.30 -5.25
N VAL A 54 3.03 -10.97 -5.24
CA VAL A 54 3.99 -10.14 -5.97
C VAL A 54 4.63 -9.17 -5.00
N LYS A 55 5.97 -9.11 -5.04
CA LYS A 55 6.74 -8.00 -4.47
C LYS A 55 7.08 -7.03 -5.59
N ILE A 56 6.70 -5.78 -5.45
CA ILE A 56 7.07 -4.68 -6.35
C ILE A 56 8.10 -3.83 -5.63
N SER A 57 9.33 -3.78 -6.18
CA SER A 57 10.42 -2.96 -5.67
C SER A 57 10.60 -1.72 -6.54
N PHE A 58 10.73 -0.57 -5.90
CA PHE A 58 11.07 0.71 -6.51
C PHE A 58 12.51 1.05 -6.12
N VAL A 59 13.41 0.99 -7.09
CA VAL A 59 14.84 1.21 -6.87
C VAL A 59 15.19 2.64 -7.24
N TYR A 60 15.65 3.41 -6.26
CA TYR A 60 16.16 4.77 -6.39
C TYR A 60 17.69 4.77 -6.30
N GLU A 61 18.34 5.89 -6.50
CA GLU A 61 19.80 5.99 -6.44
C GLU A 61 20.37 5.74 -5.05
N ASP A 62 19.62 6.09 -3.99
CA ASP A 62 20.04 6.09 -2.60
C ASP A 62 19.25 5.14 -1.70
N HIS A 63 18.13 4.61 -2.15
CA HIS A 63 17.27 3.71 -1.37
C HIS A 63 16.41 2.81 -2.25
N GLU A 64 15.77 1.83 -1.62
CA GLU A 64 14.74 0.97 -2.22
C GLU A 64 13.47 1.05 -1.37
N GLU A 65 12.34 1.13 -2.04
CA GLU A 65 11.03 0.93 -1.41
C GLU A 65 10.34 -0.28 -2.05
N TYR A 66 9.48 -0.96 -1.28
CA TYR A 66 8.73 -2.07 -1.86
C TYR A 66 7.34 -2.22 -1.24
N VAL A 67 6.47 -2.86 -2.00
CA VAL A 67 5.14 -3.30 -1.57
C VAL A 67 4.96 -4.77 -1.92
N ILE A 68 4.33 -5.53 -1.02
CA ILE A 68 3.94 -6.92 -1.26
C ILE A 68 2.42 -7.01 -1.25
N GLY A 69 1.88 -7.55 -2.33
CA GLY A 69 0.44 -7.77 -2.48
C GLY A 69 0.16 -9.18 -2.99
N SER A 70 -0.94 -9.74 -2.52
CA SER A 70 -1.41 -11.08 -2.86
C SER A 70 -2.76 -11.02 -3.57
N SER A 71 -2.90 -11.76 -4.67
CA SER A 71 -4.24 -12.02 -5.23
C SER A 71 -4.88 -13.17 -4.47
N ILE A 72 -6.02 -12.89 -3.85
CA ILE A 72 -6.76 -13.85 -3.01
C ILE A 72 -7.95 -14.49 -3.73
N GLY A 73 -8.05 -14.30 -5.05
CA GLY A 73 -9.10 -14.85 -5.90
C GLY A 73 -10.33 -13.93 -6.06
N GLY A 74 -11.20 -14.27 -7.02
CA GLY A 74 -12.40 -13.47 -7.28
C GLY A 74 -12.18 -12.05 -7.79
N GLY A 75 -10.97 -11.72 -8.27
CA GLY A 75 -10.58 -10.35 -8.63
C GLY A 75 -10.11 -9.51 -7.45
N ASN A 76 -10.09 -10.07 -6.24
CA ASN A 76 -9.67 -9.38 -5.03
C ASN A 76 -8.16 -9.51 -4.82
N MET A 77 -7.58 -8.48 -4.20
CA MET A 77 -6.19 -8.45 -3.77
C MET A 77 -6.09 -7.90 -2.36
N ILE A 78 -4.98 -8.17 -1.72
CA ILE A 78 -4.65 -7.63 -0.41
C ILE A 78 -3.18 -7.19 -0.39
N ILE A 79 -2.90 -6.01 0.14
CA ILE A 79 -1.56 -5.54 0.45
C ILE A 79 -1.21 -6.04 1.85
N VAL A 80 -0.08 -6.73 1.97
CA VAL A 80 0.33 -7.42 3.21
C VAL A 80 1.61 -6.87 3.81
N ASP A 81 2.44 -6.18 3.03
CA ASP A 81 3.68 -5.57 3.52
C ASP A 81 4.03 -4.32 2.72
N ILE A 82 4.52 -3.29 3.39
CA ILE A 82 5.12 -2.09 2.80
C ILE A 82 6.43 -1.81 3.54
N ASN A 83 7.57 -1.99 2.85
CA ASN A 83 8.90 -1.72 3.39
C ASN A 83 9.19 -2.46 4.71
N GLY A 84 8.77 -3.72 4.84
CA GLY A 84 8.93 -4.54 6.05
C GLY A 84 7.91 -4.23 7.15
N ILE A 85 6.88 -3.48 6.83
CA ILE A 85 5.80 -3.16 7.75
C ILE A 85 4.59 -4.00 7.36
N GLN A 86 4.21 -4.92 8.23
CA GLN A 86 3.00 -5.72 8.03
C GLN A 86 1.78 -4.81 8.08
N VAL A 87 0.96 -4.91 7.04
CA VAL A 87 -0.29 -4.16 6.86
C VAL A 87 -1.35 -5.09 6.30
N GLU A 88 -2.61 -4.67 6.31
CA GLU A 88 -3.69 -5.43 5.71
C GLU A 88 -4.75 -4.46 5.18
N PHE A 89 -4.84 -4.32 3.85
CA PHE A 89 -5.87 -3.53 3.16
C PHE A 89 -5.96 -3.92 1.68
N ASP A 90 -7.10 -3.68 1.05
CA ASP A 90 -7.36 -4.13 -0.32
C ASP A 90 -7.01 -3.11 -1.42
N GLY A 91 -6.66 -1.88 -1.05
CA GLY A 91 -6.32 -0.82 -2.00
C GLY A 91 -7.50 -0.22 -2.74
N THR A 92 -8.73 -0.47 -2.30
CA THR A 92 -9.95 0.11 -2.90
C THR A 92 -10.38 1.40 -2.20
N HIS A 93 -9.84 1.65 -1.01
CA HIS A 93 -10.13 2.81 -0.18
C HIS A 93 -8.88 3.63 0.12
N PRO A 94 -8.99 4.96 0.25
CA PRO A 94 -7.90 5.78 0.75
C PRO A 94 -7.46 5.30 2.13
N THR A 95 -6.15 5.08 2.32
CA THR A 95 -5.65 4.36 3.48
C THR A 95 -4.58 5.14 4.21
N LEU A 96 -4.73 5.30 5.52
CA LEU A 96 -3.72 5.79 6.44
C LEU A 96 -2.98 4.62 7.09
N LEU A 97 -1.66 4.69 7.07
CA LEU A 97 -0.75 3.72 7.67
C LEU A 97 0.09 4.40 8.74
N PHE A 98 0.09 3.85 9.95
CA PHE A 98 0.89 4.35 11.07
C PHE A 98 1.68 3.22 11.71
N ARG A 99 2.92 3.51 12.05
CA ARG A 99 3.77 2.66 12.88
C ARG A 99 4.22 3.45 14.10
N TYR A 100 4.02 2.91 15.30
CA TYR A 100 4.33 3.60 16.54
C TYR A 100 4.63 2.62 17.69
N ASN A 101 5.37 3.09 18.71
CA ASN A 101 5.50 2.34 19.96
C ASN A 101 4.14 2.34 20.68
N GLU A 102 3.73 1.18 21.19
CA GLU A 102 2.44 1.05 21.85
C GLU A 102 2.21 2.12 22.90
N GLN A 103 1.11 2.81 22.75
CA GLN A 103 0.64 3.83 23.69
C GLN A 103 -0.87 4.01 23.62
N LYS A 104 -1.45 4.35 24.76
CA LYS A 104 -2.90 4.59 24.84
C LYS A 104 -3.30 5.86 24.09
N GLY A 105 -4.49 5.82 23.46
CA GLY A 105 -5.14 7.02 22.92
C GLY A 105 -4.85 7.32 21.46
N ILE A 106 -3.93 6.63 20.77
CA ILE A 106 -3.62 6.90 19.36
C ILE A 106 -4.85 6.77 18.46
N ILE A 107 -5.57 5.65 18.54
CA ILE A 107 -6.78 5.43 17.73
C ILE A 107 -7.83 6.52 18.05
N SER A 108 -8.02 6.84 19.33
CA SER A 108 -8.97 7.88 19.76
C SER A 108 -8.59 9.26 19.22
N GLU A 109 -7.30 9.62 19.24
CA GLU A 109 -6.81 10.89 18.68
C GLU A 109 -7.05 10.97 17.18
N ILE A 110 -6.67 9.93 16.42
CA ILE A 110 -6.82 9.90 14.96
C ILE A 110 -8.31 9.92 14.59
N SER A 111 -9.12 9.06 15.20
CA SER A 111 -10.56 9.00 14.90
C SER A 111 -11.28 10.30 15.25
N SER A 112 -10.87 10.99 16.32
CA SER A 112 -11.41 12.31 16.66
C SER A 112 -11.04 13.38 15.64
N ILE A 113 -9.84 13.32 15.07
CA ILE A 113 -9.42 14.24 14.01
C ILE A 113 -10.23 13.96 12.74
N LEU A 114 -10.38 12.70 12.34
CA LEU A 114 -11.17 12.31 11.18
C LEU A 114 -12.63 12.75 11.32
N TYR A 115 -13.26 12.43 12.45
CA TYR A 115 -14.63 12.82 12.75
C TYR A 115 -14.86 14.34 12.69
N LYS A 116 -13.96 15.14 13.27
CA LYS A 116 -14.06 16.61 13.25
C LYS A 116 -13.91 17.22 11.85
N ASN A 117 -13.38 16.46 10.90
CA ASN A 117 -13.19 16.90 9.52
C ASN A 117 -14.14 16.18 8.54
N ASP A 118 -15.19 15.53 9.07
CA ASP A 118 -16.27 14.87 8.28
C ASP A 118 -15.77 13.70 7.42
N TYR A 119 -14.83 12.91 7.96
CA TYR A 119 -14.38 11.66 7.35
C TYR A 119 -14.92 10.46 8.12
N ASN A 120 -15.43 9.49 7.38
CA ASN A 120 -15.84 8.20 7.94
C ASN A 120 -14.72 7.16 7.83
N ILE A 121 -14.69 6.23 8.77
CA ILE A 121 -13.76 5.11 8.79
C ILE A 121 -14.49 3.87 8.30
N GLU A 122 -13.99 3.27 7.21
CA GLU A 122 -14.52 2.03 6.64
C GLU A 122 -13.97 0.80 7.37
N SER A 123 -12.66 0.82 7.66
CA SER A 123 -12.02 -0.23 8.44
C SER A 123 -10.89 0.28 9.33
N ILE A 124 -10.62 -0.43 10.42
CA ILE A 124 -9.43 -0.25 11.27
C ILE A 124 -8.85 -1.64 11.52
N ASN A 125 -7.56 -1.79 11.24
CA ASN A 125 -6.81 -2.97 11.59
C ASN A 125 -5.53 -2.61 12.35
N THR A 126 -5.18 -3.40 13.37
CA THR A 126 -3.95 -3.24 14.13
C THR A 126 -3.18 -4.57 14.17
N ILE A 127 -1.90 -4.50 13.83
CA ILE A 127 -0.98 -5.62 13.98
C ILE A 127 0.09 -5.19 15.00
N LYS A 128 0.14 -5.89 16.13
CA LYS A 128 1.11 -5.63 17.18
C LYS A 128 2.19 -6.70 17.17
N ASP A 129 3.44 -6.26 17.24
CA ASP A 129 4.58 -7.12 17.53
C ASP A 129 4.82 -7.14 19.05
N ASP A 130 4.54 -8.27 19.68
CA ASP A 130 4.64 -8.42 21.14
C ASP A 130 6.09 -8.36 21.67
N LEU A 131 7.10 -8.57 20.81
CA LEU A 131 8.50 -8.52 21.20
C LEU A 131 9.04 -7.09 21.22
N THR A 132 8.63 -6.29 20.27
CA THR A 132 9.10 -4.90 20.09
C THR A 132 8.12 -3.87 20.64
N GLU A 133 6.90 -4.29 20.99
CA GLU A 133 5.78 -3.41 21.35
C GLU A 133 5.46 -2.35 20.27
N ILE A 134 5.81 -2.64 19.02
CA ILE A 134 5.48 -1.79 17.89
C ILE A 134 4.10 -2.18 17.37
N VAL A 135 3.28 -1.17 17.11
CA VAL A 135 1.95 -1.31 16.50
C VAL A 135 1.97 -0.75 15.09
N ASN A 136 1.50 -1.54 14.14
CA ASN A 136 1.14 -1.10 12.80
C ASN A 136 -0.38 -0.93 12.76
N LEU A 137 -0.84 0.28 12.47
CA LEU A 137 -2.25 0.64 12.39
C LEU A 137 -2.59 1.01 10.95
N THR A 138 -3.60 0.35 10.40
CA THR A 138 -4.18 0.64 9.08
C THR A 138 -5.59 1.18 9.27
N ILE A 139 -5.91 2.29 8.62
CA ILE A 139 -7.25 2.91 8.63
C ILE A 139 -7.66 3.18 7.19
N GLU A 140 -8.73 2.55 6.73
CA GLU A 140 -9.34 2.82 5.44
C GLU A 140 -10.48 3.83 5.60
N LEU A 141 -10.60 4.73 4.64
CA LEU A 141 -11.52 5.88 4.69
C LEU A 141 -12.53 5.83 3.54
N ASP A 142 -13.66 6.48 3.74
CA ASP A 142 -14.74 6.60 2.74
C ASP A 142 -14.38 7.53 1.57
N GLN A 143 -13.42 8.43 1.76
CA GLN A 143 -13.02 9.43 0.74
C GLN A 143 -11.58 9.89 0.93
N ASN A 144 -10.99 10.45 -0.14
CA ASN A 144 -9.63 10.98 -0.09
C ASN A 144 -9.51 12.17 0.87
N LEU A 145 -8.42 12.19 1.64
CA LEU A 145 -8.10 13.26 2.59
C LEU A 145 -7.66 14.54 1.86
N SER A 146 -7.96 15.68 2.48
CA SER A 146 -7.35 16.94 2.06
C SER A 146 -5.84 16.93 2.31
N ILE A 147 -5.08 17.64 1.46
CA ILE A 147 -3.62 17.75 1.57
C ILE A 147 -3.17 18.23 2.95
N ASP A 148 -3.89 19.19 3.53
CA ASP A 148 -3.57 19.72 4.85
C ASP A 148 -3.75 18.68 5.95
N LEU A 149 -4.79 17.85 5.85
CA LEU A 149 -5.04 16.79 6.81
C LEU A 149 -4.04 15.64 6.68
N VAL A 150 -3.66 15.28 5.45
CA VAL A 150 -2.57 14.34 5.18
C VAL A 150 -1.29 14.82 5.88
N LYS A 151 -0.87 16.07 5.64
CA LYS A 151 0.32 16.65 6.29
C LYS A 151 0.20 16.57 7.82
N LYS A 152 -0.93 17.02 8.37
CA LYS A 152 -1.14 17.03 9.82
C LYS A 152 -1.02 15.66 10.46
N LEU A 153 -1.55 14.61 9.80
CA LEU A 153 -1.53 13.25 10.31
C LEU A 153 -0.17 12.57 10.10
N THR A 154 0.48 12.79 8.95
CA THR A 154 1.71 12.08 8.58
C THR A 154 2.99 12.71 9.09
N THR A 155 2.98 13.98 9.53
CA THR A 155 4.18 14.65 10.06
C THR A 155 4.24 14.67 11.60
N ASN A 156 3.38 13.94 12.28
CA ASN A 156 3.34 13.90 13.75
C ASN A 156 4.50 13.04 14.29
N SER A 157 5.33 13.62 15.13
CA SER A 157 6.53 12.97 15.72
C SER A 157 6.25 11.78 16.66
N LYS A 158 4.98 11.53 17.01
CA LYS A 158 4.57 10.34 17.76
C LYS A 158 4.73 9.04 16.95
N PHE A 159 4.74 9.16 15.62
CA PHE A 159 4.81 8.02 14.73
C PHE A 159 6.24 7.77 14.28
N LEU A 160 6.66 6.51 14.32
CA LEU A 160 7.90 6.03 13.70
C LEU A 160 7.79 6.10 12.18
N MET A 161 6.58 5.89 11.65
CA MET A 161 6.21 6.06 10.26
C MET A 161 4.73 6.42 10.17
N ALA A 162 4.41 7.33 9.27
CA ALA A 162 3.03 7.60 8.87
C ALA A 162 3.00 7.83 7.35
N LYS A 163 2.14 7.10 6.65
CA LYS A 163 1.95 7.20 5.20
C LYS A 163 0.47 7.30 4.87
N TYR A 164 0.18 7.90 3.73
CA TYR A 164 -1.15 7.98 3.16
C TYR A 164 -1.12 7.42 1.74
N VAL A 165 -2.05 6.53 1.44
CA VAL A 165 -2.27 5.95 0.12
C VAL A 165 -3.56 6.56 -0.43
N GLU A 166 -3.44 7.28 -1.52
CA GLU A 166 -4.57 7.88 -2.26
C GLU A 166 -5.09 6.86 -3.30
N VAL A 167 -6.41 6.86 -3.56
CA VAL A 167 -7.06 5.94 -4.52
C VAL A 167 -7.83 6.72 -5.59
#